data_b9de810f766de4229730a9661a01696c
#
_entry.id   b9de810f766de4229730a9661a01696c
#
_cell.length_a   1.000
_cell.length_b   1.000
_cell.length_c   1.000
_cell.angle_alpha   90.00
_cell.angle_beta   90.00
_cell.angle_gamma   90.00
#
_symmetry.space_group_name_H-M   'P 1'
#
loop_
_entity.id
_entity.type
_entity.pdbx_description
1 polymer ?
#
loop_
_entity_poly.entity_id
_entity_poly.type
_entity_poly.pdbx_seq_one_letter_code
_entity_poly.pdbx_strand_id
1 'polypeptide(L)'
;MKKFRVLVVDDEQRILNFLSSKLKASGYEVITAANGVEAVEQVQAEEPDLVVLDILMPRKDGFETLKELRTFSPVPTIILSAKDANADKVKGLSLGADDYIAKPFSPDELVARIEAIRRRLSPSEKRRTYDRLSLGEVAVDFRKRLVVMRGQEIRLTRIEWLLLSELAQNAGKLMLCSDLLTRIWGPEYRDDVQILRTWISRLRKKIESEPDSPKLIRTIPKTGYMMDVESA
;
A
#
# COMPACT_ATOMS: atom_id res chain seq x y z
N MET A 1 -20.51 14.95 -6.12
CA MET A 1 -19.19 14.36 -5.81
C MET A 1 -19.13 12.97 -6.45
N LYS A 2 -18.04 12.62 -7.13
CA LYS A 2 -17.83 11.26 -7.66
C LYS A 2 -17.81 10.27 -6.48
N LYS A 3 -18.59 9.20 -6.55
CA LYS A 3 -18.57 8.16 -5.51
C LYS A 3 -17.25 7.41 -5.58
N PHE A 4 -16.75 6.97 -4.43
CA PHE A 4 -15.55 6.14 -4.35
C PHE A 4 -15.88 4.74 -4.89
N ARG A 5 -15.14 4.31 -5.91
CA ARG A 5 -15.40 3.10 -6.69
C ARG A 5 -14.51 1.96 -6.23
N VAL A 6 -15.10 0.84 -5.84
CA VAL A 6 -14.41 -0.36 -5.37
C VAL A 6 -14.64 -1.51 -6.35
N LEU A 7 -13.57 -2.09 -6.87
CA LEU A 7 -13.62 -3.35 -7.62
C LEU A 7 -13.46 -4.52 -6.64
N VAL A 8 -14.43 -5.44 -6.64
CA VAL A 8 -14.38 -6.68 -5.84
C VAL A 8 -14.14 -7.85 -6.78
N VAL A 9 -13.11 -8.64 -6.51
CA VAL A 9 -12.66 -9.77 -7.33
C VAL A 9 -12.68 -11.04 -6.49
N ASP A 10 -13.53 -11.99 -6.85
CA ASP A 10 -13.69 -13.28 -6.18
C ASP A 10 -14.40 -14.23 -7.16
N ASP A 11 -14.02 -15.50 -7.23
CA ASP A 11 -14.65 -16.46 -8.15
C ASP A 11 -16.00 -16.99 -7.64
N GLU A 12 -16.28 -16.79 -6.35
CA GLU A 12 -17.56 -17.15 -5.74
C GLU A 12 -18.61 -16.03 -5.91
N GLN A 13 -19.59 -16.24 -6.79
CA GLN A 13 -20.68 -15.26 -7.04
C GLN A 13 -21.44 -14.87 -5.76
N ARG A 14 -21.52 -15.78 -4.79
CA ARG A 14 -22.17 -15.51 -3.49
C ARG A 14 -21.38 -14.46 -2.70
N ILE A 15 -20.06 -14.54 -2.70
CA ILE A 15 -19.17 -13.58 -2.03
C ILE A 15 -19.26 -12.22 -2.74
N LEU A 16 -19.20 -12.20 -4.08
CA LEU A 16 -19.36 -10.98 -4.86
C LEU A 16 -20.67 -10.27 -4.53
N ASN A 17 -21.80 -10.99 -4.52
CA ASN A 17 -23.12 -10.42 -4.22
C ASN A 17 -23.20 -9.88 -2.79
N PHE A 18 -22.67 -10.64 -1.83
CA PHE A 18 -22.65 -10.27 -0.41
C PHE A 18 -21.83 -9.01 -0.17
N LEU A 19 -20.57 -8.98 -0.62
CA LEU A 19 -19.69 -7.83 -0.48
C LEU A 19 -20.21 -6.62 -1.24
N SER A 20 -20.73 -6.80 -2.46
CA SER A 20 -21.33 -5.72 -3.24
C SER A 20 -22.51 -5.07 -2.51
N SER A 21 -23.38 -5.87 -1.93
CA SER A 21 -24.54 -5.36 -1.17
C SER A 21 -24.09 -4.54 0.03
N LYS A 22 -23.13 -5.05 0.79
CA LYS A 22 -22.58 -4.37 1.99
C LYS A 22 -21.88 -3.06 1.62
N LEU A 23 -21.01 -3.09 0.61
CA LEU A 23 -20.27 -1.90 0.18
C LEU A 23 -21.19 -0.84 -0.42
N LYS A 24 -22.19 -1.22 -1.21
CA LYS A 24 -23.21 -0.28 -1.71
C LYS A 24 -24.01 0.36 -0.58
N ALA A 25 -24.39 -0.42 0.44
CA ALA A 25 -25.06 0.11 1.63
C ALA A 25 -24.16 1.07 2.43
N SER A 26 -22.85 0.90 2.36
CA SER A 26 -21.84 1.80 2.96
C SER A 26 -21.50 3.01 2.07
N GLY A 27 -22.20 3.21 0.94
CA GLY A 27 -22.09 4.39 0.08
C GLY A 27 -21.03 4.31 -1.02
N TYR A 28 -20.43 3.14 -1.25
CA TYR A 28 -19.48 2.91 -2.33
C TYR A 28 -20.18 2.58 -3.66
N GLU A 29 -19.54 2.91 -4.77
CA GLU A 29 -19.85 2.33 -6.07
C GLU A 29 -19.06 1.03 -6.22
N VAL A 30 -19.71 -0.05 -6.69
CA VAL A 30 -19.07 -1.37 -6.72
C VAL A 30 -19.11 -1.95 -8.12
N ILE A 31 -17.93 -2.35 -8.59
CA ILE A 31 -17.69 -3.16 -9.78
C ILE A 31 -17.32 -4.55 -9.30
N THR A 32 -17.61 -5.58 -10.07
CA THR A 32 -17.24 -6.96 -9.74
C THR A 32 -16.50 -7.60 -10.90
N ALA A 33 -15.59 -8.54 -10.58
CA ALA A 33 -14.95 -9.43 -11.53
C ALA A 33 -14.88 -10.83 -10.92
N ALA A 34 -15.08 -11.86 -11.75
CA ALA A 34 -15.14 -13.25 -11.32
C ALA A 34 -13.77 -13.97 -11.42
N ASN A 35 -12.73 -13.32 -11.89
CA ASN A 35 -11.38 -13.87 -12.02
C ASN A 35 -10.35 -12.76 -12.27
N GLY A 36 -9.06 -13.13 -12.23
CA GLY A 36 -7.97 -12.18 -12.38
C GLY A 36 -7.86 -11.53 -13.77
N VAL A 37 -8.33 -12.18 -14.84
CA VAL A 37 -8.33 -11.60 -16.19
C VAL A 37 -9.33 -10.46 -16.27
N GLU A 38 -10.58 -10.73 -15.87
CA GLU A 38 -11.62 -9.70 -15.79
C GLU A 38 -11.21 -8.54 -14.87
N ALA A 39 -10.52 -8.84 -13.76
CA ALA A 39 -10.03 -7.81 -12.85
C ALA A 39 -9.07 -6.83 -13.54
N VAL A 40 -8.14 -7.33 -14.36
CA VAL A 40 -7.21 -6.49 -15.13
C VAL A 40 -7.97 -5.62 -16.13
N GLU A 41 -8.91 -6.19 -16.88
CA GLU A 41 -9.75 -5.46 -17.83
C GLU A 41 -10.58 -4.37 -17.14
N GLN A 42 -11.20 -4.69 -16.00
CA GLN A 42 -12.01 -3.73 -15.23
C GLN A 42 -11.16 -2.58 -14.66
N VAL A 43 -9.93 -2.86 -14.20
CA VAL A 43 -9.03 -1.79 -13.74
C VAL A 43 -8.65 -0.84 -14.87
N GLN A 44 -8.42 -1.36 -16.08
CA GLN A 44 -8.09 -0.54 -17.24
C GLN A 44 -9.27 0.28 -17.76
N ALA A 45 -10.47 -0.30 -17.79
CA ALA A 45 -11.65 0.33 -18.35
C ALA A 45 -12.31 1.32 -17.39
N GLU A 46 -12.39 0.97 -16.11
CA GLU A 46 -13.22 1.66 -15.14
C GLU A 46 -12.43 2.52 -14.13
N GLU A 47 -11.11 2.34 -14.07
CA GLU A 47 -10.21 3.07 -13.15
C GLU A 47 -10.75 3.12 -11.70
N PRO A 48 -10.96 1.97 -11.03
CA PRO A 48 -11.46 1.96 -9.68
C PRO A 48 -10.50 2.66 -8.71
N ASP A 49 -11.05 3.21 -7.63
CA ASP A 49 -10.26 3.87 -6.59
C ASP A 49 -9.59 2.85 -5.64
N LEU A 50 -10.08 1.60 -5.60
CA LEU A 50 -9.56 0.51 -4.79
C LEU A 50 -9.97 -0.85 -5.35
N VAL A 51 -9.10 -1.84 -5.21
CA VAL A 51 -9.38 -3.26 -5.55
C VAL A 51 -9.39 -4.10 -4.28
N VAL A 52 -10.41 -4.92 -4.12
CA VAL A 52 -10.47 -6.03 -3.15
C VAL A 52 -10.30 -7.32 -3.94
N LEU A 53 -9.25 -8.07 -3.65
CA LEU A 53 -8.76 -9.16 -4.50
C LEU A 53 -8.61 -10.44 -3.71
N ASP A 54 -9.39 -11.46 -4.04
CA ASP A 54 -9.14 -12.82 -3.54
C ASP A 54 -7.86 -13.42 -4.13
N ILE A 55 -7.16 -14.24 -3.33
CA ILE A 55 -5.95 -14.94 -3.80
C ILE A 55 -6.35 -16.21 -4.54
N LEU A 56 -7.29 -16.98 -3.98
CA LEU A 56 -7.60 -18.33 -4.44
C LEU A 56 -8.67 -18.28 -5.53
N MET A 57 -8.23 -18.02 -6.76
CA MET A 57 -9.12 -17.99 -7.93
C MET A 57 -8.60 -18.92 -9.03
N PRO A 58 -9.50 -19.55 -9.82
CA PRO A 58 -9.11 -20.36 -10.96
C PRO A 58 -8.53 -19.50 -12.10
N ARG A 59 -7.78 -20.12 -13.01
CA ARG A 59 -7.15 -19.53 -14.20
C ARG A 59 -5.97 -18.62 -13.88
N LYS A 60 -6.19 -17.53 -13.16
CA LYS A 60 -5.20 -16.55 -12.78
C LYS A 60 -5.40 -16.19 -11.30
N ASP A 61 -4.42 -16.57 -10.49
CA ASP A 61 -4.51 -16.32 -9.06
C ASP A 61 -4.39 -14.83 -8.70
N GLY A 62 -4.73 -14.48 -7.46
CA GLY A 62 -4.69 -13.09 -7.02
C GLY A 62 -3.29 -12.50 -6.99
N PHE A 63 -2.25 -13.29 -6.77
CA PHE A 63 -0.86 -12.80 -6.79
C PHE A 63 -0.40 -12.48 -8.20
N GLU A 64 -0.71 -13.33 -9.18
CA GLU A 64 -0.42 -13.08 -10.60
C GLU A 64 -1.18 -11.84 -11.08
N THR A 65 -2.45 -11.72 -10.67
CA THR A 65 -3.29 -10.54 -10.96
C THR A 65 -2.67 -9.28 -10.37
N LEU A 66 -2.29 -9.28 -9.09
CA LEU A 66 -1.66 -8.14 -8.44
C LEU A 66 -0.34 -7.76 -9.13
N LYS A 67 0.49 -8.73 -9.47
CA LYS A 67 1.76 -8.51 -10.17
C LYS A 67 1.53 -7.80 -11.51
N GLU A 68 0.53 -8.23 -12.28
CA GLU A 68 0.19 -7.60 -13.55
C GLU A 68 -0.38 -6.19 -13.35
N LEU A 69 -1.32 -6.00 -12.41
CA LEU A 69 -1.84 -4.68 -12.09
C LEU A 69 -0.71 -3.69 -11.79
N ARG A 70 0.32 -4.11 -11.06
CA ARG A 70 1.46 -3.25 -10.69
C ARG A 70 2.37 -2.86 -11.86
N THR A 71 2.21 -3.48 -13.03
CA THR A 71 2.95 -3.05 -14.24
C THR A 71 2.39 -1.75 -14.82
N PHE A 72 1.09 -1.47 -14.63
CA PHE A 72 0.45 -0.31 -15.25
C PHE A 72 -0.38 0.56 -14.27
N SER A 73 -0.77 0.05 -13.09
CA SER A 73 -1.63 0.78 -12.16
C SER A 73 -1.10 0.75 -10.72
N PRO A 74 -1.07 1.90 -10.04
CA PRO A 74 -0.78 1.99 -8.60
C PRO A 74 -2.05 1.86 -7.75
N VAL A 75 -3.17 1.36 -8.30
CA VAL A 75 -4.46 1.28 -7.59
C VAL A 75 -4.31 0.57 -6.25
N PRO A 76 -4.78 1.14 -5.13
CA PRO A 76 -4.76 0.50 -3.83
C PRO A 76 -5.44 -0.87 -3.87
N THR A 77 -4.81 -1.87 -3.28
CA THR A 77 -5.32 -3.25 -3.32
C THR A 77 -5.31 -3.88 -1.93
N ILE A 78 -6.47 -4.36 -1.50
CA ILE A 78 -6.65 -5.20 -0.31
C ILE A 78 -6.71 -6.65 -0.78
N ILE A 79 -5.85 -7.50 -0.24
CA ILE A 79 -5.91 -8.95 -0.50
C ILE A 79 -6.81 -9.63 0.51
N LEU A 80 -7.66 -10.54 0.02
CA LEU A 80 -8.41 -11.50 0.84
C LEU A 80 -7.72 -12.88 0.74
N SER A 81 -7.46 -13.53 1.86
CA SER A 81 -6.77 -14.83 1.88
C SER A 81 -7.26 -15.74 3.00
N ALA A 82 -6.99 -17.04 2.91
CA ALA A 82 -7.29 -18.00 3.97
C ALA A 82 -6.43 -17.75 5.23
N LYS A 83 -6.95 -18.10 6.39
CA LYS A 83 -6.47 -17.73 7.74
C LYS A 83 -5.01 -18.11 8.08
N ASP A 84 -4.41 -19.09 7.43
CA ASP A 84 -3.12 -19.67 7.86
C ASP A 84 -1.90 -19.23 7.04
N ALA A 85 -2.03 -18.17 6.27
CA ALA A 85 -1.02 -17.79 5.31
C ALA A 85 -0.21 -16.55 5.72
N ASN A 86 0.57 -16.63 6.83
CA ASN A 86 1.61 -15.61 7.08
C ASN A 86 2.54 -15.47 5.87
N ALA A 87 2.82 -16.57 5.16
CA ALA A 87 3.57 -16.56 3.92
C ALA A 87 2.84 -15.77 2.82
N ASP A 88 1.52 -15.96 2.65
CA ASP A 88 0.71 -15.25 1.67
C ASP A 88 0.58 -13.76 1.99
N LYS A 89 0.43 -13.41 3.28
CA LYS A 89 0.46 -12.02 3.75
C LYS A 89 1.77 -11.33 3.34
N VAL A 90 2.91 -11.95 3.67
CA VAL A 90 4.23 -11.42 3.31
C VAL A 90 4.39 -11.36 1.80
N LYS A 91 3.98 -12.40 1.06
CA LYS A 91 4.04 -12.44 -0.40
C LYS A 91 3.18 -11.35 -1.03
N GLY A 92 1.91 -11.21 -0.63
CA GLY A 92 1.00 -10.20 -1.17
C GLY A 92 1.50 -8.78 -0.93
N LEU A 93 1.93 -8.49 0.30
CA LEU A 93 2.55 -7.20 0.63
C LEU A 93 3.85 -6.98 -0.16
N SER A 94 4.67 -8.01 -0.34
CA SER A 94 5.88 -7.95 -1.16
C SER A 94 5.60 -7.72 -2.63
N LEU A 95 4.45 -8.12 -3.15
CA LEU A 95 4.00 -7.83 -4.51
C LEU A 95 3.35 -6.46 -4.65
N GLY A 96 3.09 -5.77 -3.53
CA GLY A 96 2.58 -4.40 -3.54
C GLY A 96 1.10 -4.26 -3.16
N ALA A 97 0.51 -5.24 -2.47
CA ALA A 97 -0.77 -5.04 -1.82
C ALA A 97 -0.66 -3.97 -0.72
N ASP A 98 -1.65 -3.11 -0.59
CA ASP A 98 -1.68 -2.05 0.43
C ASP A 98 -2.13 -2.57 1.78
N ASP A 99 -2.94 -3.63 1.78
CA ASP A 99 -3.48 -4.28 2.97
C ASP A 99 -3.83 -5.74 2.71
N TYR A 100 -4.17 -6.46 3.76
CA TYR A 100 -4.47 -7.88 3.77
C TYR A 100 -5.54 -8.19 4.82
N ILE A 101 -6.51 -9.03 4.46
CA ILE A 101 -7.55 -9.53 5.37
C ILE A 101 -7.60 -11.06 5.31
N ALA A 102 -7.56 -11.70 6.47
CA ALA A 102 -7.68 -13.16 6.56
C ALA A 102 -9.15 -13.59 6.54
N LYS A 103 -9.52 -14.54 5.70
CA LYS A 103 -10.81 -15.22 5.71
C LYS A 103 -10.86 -16.25 6.86
N PRO A 104 -11.94 -16.37 7.66
CA PRO A 104 -13.16 -15.56 7.58
C PRO A 104 -13.00 -14.17 8.23
N PHE A 105 -13.62 -13.16 7.62
CA PHE A 105 -13.60 -11.79 8.12
C PHE A 105 -15.01 -11.21 8.25
N SER A 106 -15.15 -10.18 9.05
CA SER A 106 -16.38 -9.39 9.12
C SER A 106 -16.45 -8.41 7.95
N PRO A 107 -17.62 -8.25 7.28
CA PRO A 107 -17.78 -7.19 6.28
C PRO A 107 -17.51 -5.79 6.82
N ASP A 108 -17.74 -5.56 8.11
CA ASP A 108 -17.42 -4.28 8.75
C ASP A 108 -15.91 -4.07 8.86
N GLU A 109 -15.12 -5.13 9.03
CA GLU A 109 -13.66 -5.05 8.96
C GLU A 109 -13.20 -4.59 7.58
N LEU A 110 -13.75 -5.18 6.50
CA LEU A 110 -13.42 -4.76 5.14
C LEU A 110 -13.77 -3.28 4.93
N VAL A 111 -14.96 -2.84 5.36
CA VAL A 111 -15.37 -1.43 5.26
C VAL A 111 -14.41 -0.52 6.01
N ALA A 112 -14.03 -0.86 7.24
CA ALA A 112 -13.09 -0.08 8.04
C ALA A 112 -11.71 0.05 7.36
N ARG A 113 -11.22 -1.01 6.73
CA ARG A 113 -9.95 -0.99 5.98
C ARG A 113 -10.04 -0.15 4.70
N ILE A 114 -11.15 -0.25 3.96
CA ILE A 114 -11.40 0.62 2.80
C ILE A 114 -11.43 2.09 3.23
N GLU A 115 -12.10 2.42 4.33
CA GLU A 115 -12.12 3.79 4.87
C GLU A 115 -10.74 4.27 5.30
N ALA A 116 -9.94 3.42 5.94
CA ALA A 116 -8.57 3.73 6.30
C ALA A 116 -7.73 4.07 5.06
N ILE A 117 -7.86 3.30 3.97
CA ILE A 117 -7.20 3.58 2.70
C ILE A 117 -7.74 4.87 2.08
N ARG A 118 -9.06 5.06 2.02
CA ARG A 118 -9.69 6.28 1.47
C ARG A 118 -9.22 7.54 2.21
N ARG A 119 -9.19 7.52 3.53
CA ARG A 119 -8.68 8.63 4.35
C ARG A 119 -7.24 9.00 4.00
N ARG A 120 -6.42 8.02 3.68
CA ARG A 120 -5.01 8.22 3.27
C ARG A 120 -4.89 8.70 1.82
N LEU A 121 -5.92 8.47 0.96
CA LEU A 121 -5.95 9.00 -0.41
C LEU A 121 -6.24 10.50 -0.43
N SER A 122 -6.96 11.00 0.57
CA SER A 122 -7.21 12.42 0.72
C SER A 122 -5.89 13.15 1.06
N PRO A 123 -5.59 14.29 0.42
CA PRO A 123 -4.42 15.08 0.77
C PRO A 123 -4.55 15.51 2.23
N SER A 124 -3.78 14.90 3.11
CA SER A 124 -3.65 15.40 4.48
C SER A 124 -2.87 16.71 4.40
N GLU A 125 -3.52 17.83 4.67
CA GLU A 125 -2.89 19.14 4.90
C GLU A 125 -2.07 19.20 6.21
N LYS A 126 -1.56 18.04 6.66
CA LYS A 126 -0.60 18.06 7.77
C LYS A 126 0.59 18.89 7.33
N ARG A 127 0.93 19.87 8.14
CA ARG A 127 2.08 20.78 7.99
C ARG A 127 3.26 20.04 7.40
N ARG A 128 3.50 20.25 6.10
CA ARG A 128 4.71 19.78 5.44
C ARG A 128 5.84 20.67 5.92
N THR A 129 6.87 20.07 6.47
CA THR A 129 8.06 20.80 6.90
C THR A 129 8.84 21.30 5.70
N TYR A 130 8.77 20.55 4.58
CA TYR A 130 9.48 20.85 3.33
C TYR A 130 8.57 20.60 2.12
N ASP A 131 8.68 21.45 1.10
CA ASP A 131 8.08 21.21 -0.22
C ASP A 131 8.96 20.31 -1.07
N ARG A 132 10.29 20.44 -0.90
CA ARG A 132 11.33 19.63 -1.53
C ARG A 132 12.40 19.31 -0.50
N LEU A 133 12.99 18.13 -0.63
CA LEU A 133 14.08 17.68 0.20
C LEU A 133 15.09 16.92 -0.67
N SER A 134 16.38 17.26 -0.51
CA SER A 134 17.47 16.51 -1.11
C SER A 134 18.17 15.70 -0.02
N LEU A 135 18.34 14.42 -0.26
CA LEU A 135 18.91 13.44 0.66
C LEU A 135 19.99 12.65 -0.12
N GLY A 136 21.19 13.21 -0.18
CA GLY A 136 22.26 12.67 -1.02
C GLY A 136 21.85 12.60 -2.50
N GLU A 137 21.86 11.39 -3.08
CA GLU A 137 21.48 11.16 -4.48
C GLU A 137 19.96 11.17 -4.73
N VAL A 138 19.14 11.26 -3.67
CA VAL A 138 17.67 11.22 -3.74
C VAL A 138 17.09 12.60 -3.52
N ALA A 139 16.30 13.08 -4.48
CA ALA A 139 15.50 14.30 -4.37
C ALA A 139 14.02 13.95 -4.28
N VAL A 140 13.31 14.52 -3.32
CA VAL A 140 11.88 14.31 -3.08
C VAL A 140 11.15 15.63 -3.26
N ASP A 141 10.20 15.68 -4.21
CA ASP A 141 9.26 16.79 -4.37
C ASP A 141 7.89 16.36 -3.82
N PHE A 142 7.54 16.86 -2.64
CA PHE A 142 6.29 16.48 -1.97
C PHE A 142 5.04 17.06 -2.64
N ARG A 143 5.16 18.19 -3.36
CA ARG A 143 4.02 18.78 -4.10
C ARG A 143 3.67 17.94 -5.32
N LYS A 144 4.69 17.52 -6.06
CA LYS A 144 4.52 16.73 -7.28
C LYS A 144 4.40 15.22 -7.00
N ARG A 145 4.67 14.79 -5.77
CA ARG A 145 4.84 13.38 -5.39
C ARG A 145 5.89 12.68 -6.26
N LEU A 146 6.98 13.37 -6.54
CA LEU A 146 8.04 12.94 -7.41
C LEU A 146 9.28 12.60 -6.58
N VAL A 147 9.88 11.46 -6.90
CA VAL A 147 11.18 11.04 -6.36
C VAL A 147 12.14 10.89 -7.53
N VAL A 148 13.30 11.51 -7.39
CA VAL A 148 14.37 11.42 -8.39
C VAL A 148 15.61 10.87 -7.70
N MET A 149 16.23 9.85 -8.27
CA MET A 149 17.50 9.29 -7.82
C MET A 149 18.50 9.33 -8.97
N ARG A 150 19.64 9.96 -8.79
CA ARG A 150 20.68 10.13 -9.84
C ARG A 150 20.11 10.71 -11.15
N GLY A 151 19.17 11.64 -11.06
CA GLY A 151 18.52 12.26 -12.22
C GLY A 151 17.42 11.43 -12.88
N GLN A 152 17.14 10.23 -12.41
CA GLN A 152 16.08 9.36 -12.92
C GLN A 152 14.86 9.37 -11.98
N GLU A 153 13.68 9.47 -12.58
CA GLU A 153 12.42 9.38 -11.84
C GLU A 153 12.18 7.96 -11.32
N ILE A 154 11.91 7.83 -10.01
CA ILE A 154 11.60 6.58 -9.35
C ILE A 154 10.10 6.50 -9.07
N ARG A 155 9.44 5.52 -9.66
CA ARG A 155 8.02 5.26 -9.37
C ARG A 155 7.87 4.49 -8.07
N LEU A 156 7.24 5.15 -7.11
CA LEU A 156 6.87 4.54 -5.84
C LEU A 156 5.40 4.14 -5.84
N THR A 157 5.11 2.99 -5.23
CA THR A 157 3.73 2.66 -4.86
C THR A 157 3.26 3.62 -3.77
N ARG A 158 1.97 3.60 -3.48
CA ARG A 158 1.38 4.48 -2.48
C ARG A 158 1.99 4.30 -1.09
N ILE A 159 2.17 3.07 -0.64
CA ILE A 159 2.76 2.79 0.69
C ILE A 159 4.23 3.20 0.73
N GLU A 160 4.99 2.93 -0.31
CA GLU A 160 6.38 3.38 -0.41
C GLU A 160 6.47 4.91 -0.34
N TRP A 161 5.57 5.62 -1.03
CA TRP A 161 5.49 7.08 -0.95
C TRP A 161 5.14 7.58 0.45
N LEU A 162 4.16 6.95 1.12
CA LEU A 162 3.78 7.33 2.49
C LEU A 162 4.92 7.12 3.47
N LEU A 163 5.62 5.97 3.38
CA LEU A 163 6.79 5.68 4.20
C LEU A 163 7.92 6.68 3.97
N LEU A 164 8.26 6.92 2.70
CA LEU A 164 9.30 7.88 2.35
C LEU A 164 8.93 9.28 2.86
N SER A 165 7.69 9.71 2.64
CA SER A 165 7.22 11.02 3.05
C SER A 165 7.27 11.20 4.57
N GLU A 166 6.85 10.19 5.33
CA GLU A 166 6.85 10.26 6.80
C GLU A 166 8.28 10.30 7.34
N LEU A 167 9.17 9.46 6.82
CA LEU A 167 10.59 9.43 7.21
C LEU A 167 11.31 10.72 6.80
N ALA A 168 11.10 11.18 5.57
CA ALA A 168 11.78 12.38 5.05
C ALA A 168 11.35 13.66 5.78
N GLN A 169 10.06 13.79 6.12
CA GLN A 169 9.59 14.94 6.91
C GLN A 169 10.03 14.91 8.36
N ASN A 170 10.49 13.76 8.86
CA ASN A 170 11.10 13.58 10.17
C ASN A 170 12.59 13.22 10.06
N ALA A 171 13.26 13.62 8.97
CA ALA A 171 14.66 13.32 8.76
C ALA A 171 15.54 13.78 9.95
N GLY A 172 16.53 12.97 10.29
CA GLY A 172 17.36 13.14 11.49
C GLY A 172 16.70 12.71 12.80
N LYS A 173 15.42 12.29 12.79
CA LYS A 173 14.72 11.84 13.99
C LYS A 173 14.42 10.34 13.94
N LEU A 174 14.52 9.69 15.09
CA LEU A 174 14.09 8.32 15.24
C LEU A 174 12.56 8.23 15.19
N MET A 175 12.03 7.44 14.25
CA MET A 175 10.63 7.09 14.14
C MET A 175 10.43 5.68 14.69
N LEU A 176 9.59 5.53 15.71
CA LEU A 176 9.26 4.22 16.29
C LEU A 176 8.49 3.36 15.28
N CYS A 177 8.70 2.03 15.33
CA CYS A 177 7.94 1.11 14.48
C CYS A 177 6.43 1.27 14.68
N SER A 178 5.98 1.36 15.94
CA SER A 178 4.58 1.56 16.30
C SER A 178 3.98 2.84 15.71
N ASP A 179 4.78 3.93 15.69
CA ASP A 179 4.32 5.23 15.17
C ASP A 179 4.18 5.19 13.65
N LEU A 180 5.18 4.63 12.96
CA LEU A 180 5.12 4.44 11.51
C LEU A 180 3.93 3.56 11.11
N LEU A 181 3.75 2.44 11.80
CA LEU A 181 2.61 1.54 11.56
C LEU A 181 1.28 2.24 11.78
N THR A 182 1.11 2.90 12.91
CA THR A 182 -0.14 3.61 13.24
C THR A 182 -0.43 4.73 12.25
N ARG A 183 0.58 5.50 11.83
CA ARG A 183 0.40 6.62 10.91
C ARG A 183 0.10 6.18 9.48
N ILE A 184 0.68 5.05 9.04
CA ILE A 184 0.59 4.60 7.65
C ILE A 184 -0.54 3.58 7.46
N TRP A 185 -0.74 2.66 8.39
CA TRP A 185 -1.77 1.62 8.27
C TRP A 185 -2.96 1.82 9.21
N GLY A 186 -2.76 2.38 10.38
CA GLY A 186 -3.78 2.59 11.39
C GLY A 186 -3.37 1.98 12.74
N PRO A 187 -4.07 2.33 13.84
CA PRO A 187 -3.72 1.86 15.18
C PRO A 187 -3.80 0.34 15.34
N GLU A 188 -4.63 -0.33 14.54
CA GLU A 188 -4.80 -1.79 14.53
C GLU A 188 -3.55 -2.55 14.06
N TYR A 189 -2.63 -1.85 13.36
CA TYR A 189 -1.36 -2.43 12.88
C TYR A 189 -0.16 -2.13 13.78
N ARG A 190 -0.39 -1.48 14.93
CA ARG A 190 0.68 -0.95 15.80
C ARG A 190 1.80 -1.95 16.10
N ASP A 191 1.44 -3.23 16.23
CA ASP A 191 2.37 -4.30 16.62
C ASP A 191 2.82 -5.17 15.44
N ASP A 192 2.33 -4.90 14.22
CA ASP A 192 2.67 -5.70 13.02
C ASP A 192 3.97 -5.24 12.36
N VAL A 193 5.07 -5.38 13.10
CA VAL A 193 6.41 -4.96 12.66
C VAL A 193 6.85 -5.65 11.37
N GLN A 194 6.30 -6.83 11.06
CA GLN A 194 6.68 -7.57 9.85
C GLN A 194 6.19 -6.87 8.57
N ILE A 195 5.01 -6.27 8.59
CA ILE A 195 4.53 -5.42 7.49
C ILE A 195 5.53 -4.27 7.23
N LEU A 196 5.89 -3.55 8.29
CA LEU A 196 6.81 -2.41 8.17
C LEU A 196 8.17 -2.83 7.60
N ARG A 197 8.74 -3.94 8.09
CA ARG A 197 10.03 -4.47 7.60
C ARG A 197 9.98 -4.78 6.11
N THR A 198 8.90 -5.41 5.65
CA THR A 198 8.70 -5.74 4.23
C THR A 198 8.71 -4.48 3.38
N TRP A 199 7.96 -3.47 3.78
CA TRP A 199 7.86 -2.22 3.03
C TRP A 199 9.12 -1.36 3.08
N ILE A 200 9.82 -1.31 4.21
CA ILE A 200 11.14 -0.66 4.30
C ILE A 200 12.14 -1.34 3.37
N SER A 201 12.17 -2.68 3.34
CA SER A 201 13.05 -3.42 2.43
C SER A 201 12.76 -3.08 0.96
N ARG A 202 11.48 -2.98 0.57
CA ARG A 202 11.08 -2.59 -0.79
C ARG A 202 11.48 -1.16 -1.12
N LEU A 203 11.24 -0.24 -0.20
CA LEU A 203 11.59 1.16 -0.38
C LEU A 203 13.11 1.31 -0.58
N ARG A 204 13.91 0.65 0.27
CA ARG A 204 15.37 0.63 0.15
C ARG A 204 15.84 0.15 -1.22
N LYS A 205 15.27 -0.93 -1.76
CA LYS A 205 15.61 -1.43 -3.11
C LYS A 205 15.41 -0.41 -4.21
N LYS A 206 14.60 0.62 -3.98
CA LYS A 206 14.31 1.66 -4.98
C LYS A 206 15.14 2.93 -4.78
N ILE A 207 15.50 3.26 -3.54
CA ILE A 207 16.11 4.56 -3.22
C ILE A 207 17.51 4.47 -2.61
N GLU A 208 17.98 3.28 -2.25
CA GLU A 208 19.34 3.08 -1.76
C GLU A 208 20.23 2.58 -2.88
N SER A 209 21.49 3.04 -2.92
CA SER A 209 22.50 2.51 -3.82
C SER A 209 22.91 1.09 -3.45
N GLU A 210 22.96 0.80 -2.15
CA GLU A 210 23.27 -0.50 -1.56
C GLU A 210 22.18 -0.88 -0.55
N PRO A 211 21.09 -1.56 -1.00
CA PRO A 211 19.95 -1.88 -0.13
C PRO A 211 20.28 -2.73 1.11
N ASP A 212 21.30 -3.58 1.00
CA ASP A 212 21.76 -4.45 2.09
C ASP A 212 22.68 -3.70 3.11
N SER A 213 23.24 -2.55 2.70
CA SER A 213 24.04 -1.65 3.54
C SER A 213 23.46 -0.22 3.49
N PRO A 214 22.22 -0.03 3.98
CA PRO A 214 21.45 1.19 3.75
C PRO A 214 22.04 2.38 4.51
N LYS A 215 22.26 3.49 3.79
CA LYS A 215 22.78 4.74 4.34
C LYS A 215 21.67 5.75 4.61
N LEU A 216 20.67 5.80 3.72
CA LEU A 216 19.61 6.80 3.78
C LEU A 216 18.53 6.44 4.83
N ILE A 217 18.04 5.20 4.84
CA ILE A 217 17.10 4.73 5.84
C ILE A 217 17.83 3.77 6.80
N ARG A 218 18.25 4.28 7.95
CA ARG A 218 18.95 3.47 8.96
C ARG A 218 17.98 2.71 9.85
N THR A 219 18.31 1.47 10.18
CA THR A 219 17.58 0.68 11.18
C THR A 219 18.20 0.91 12.55
N ILE A 220 17.36 1.29 13.53
CA ILE A 220 17.73 1.29 14.94
C ILE A 220 17.14 0.00 15.55
N PRO A 221 18.00 -0.98 15.90
CA PRO A 221 17.55 -2.30 16.33
C PRO A 221 16.51 -2.24 17.45
N LYS A 222 15.44 -3.05 17.32
CA LYS A 222 14.33 -3.17 18.28
C LYS A 222 13.51 -1.90 18.51
N THR A 223 13.82 -0.79 17.84
CA THR A 223 13.21 0.52 18.11
C THR A 223 12.46 1.06 16.90
N GLY A 224 13.14 1.22 15.76
CA GLY A 224 12.51 1.86 14.61
C GLY A 224 13.47 2.19 13.47
N TYR A 225 13.15 3.23 12.75
CA TYR A 225 13.90 3.69 11.58
C TYR A 225 14.16 5.19 11.67
N MET A 226 15.25 5.61 11.06
CA MET A 226 15.67 7.01 10.97
C MET A 226 16.15 7.28 9.55
N MET A 227 15.70 8.37 8.96
CA MET A 227 16.25 8.86 7.71
C MET A 227 17.44 9.77 8.00
N ASP A 228 18.58 9.46 7.40
CA ASP A 228 19.79 10.25 7.59
C ASP A 228 19.75 11.51 6.71
N VAL A 229 20.16 12.64 7.27
CA VAL A 229 20.26 13.93 6.57
C VAL A 229 21.69 14.23 6.12
N GLU A 230 22.67 13.51 6.67
CA GLU A 230 24.08 13.81 6.44
C GLU A 230 24.69 13.08 5.23
N SER A 231 23.87 12.31 4.48
CA SER A 231 24.34 11.62 3.26
C SER A 231 24.34 12.54 2.02
N ALA A 232 24.64 13.84 2.23
CA ALA A 232 24.80 14.83 1.15
C ALA A 232 26.25 15.03 0.80
#